data_ffd6a3eed4e5a0283371b05c27ccf52c
#
_entry.id   ffd6a3eed4e5a0283371b05c27ccf52c
#
_cell.length_a   1.000
_cell.length_b   1.000
_cell.length_c   1.000
_cell.angle_alpha   90.00
_cell.angle_beta   90.00
_cell.angle_gamma   90.00
#
_symmetry.space_group_name_H-M   'P 1'
#
loop_
_entity.id
_entity.type
_entity.pdbx_description
1 polymer ?
#
loop_
_entity_poly.entity_id
_entity_poly.type
_entity_poly.pdbx_seq_one_letter_code
_entity_poly.pdbx_strand_id
1 'polypeptide(L)'
;ITTCWSDWSRSVEDAFDALSQHMDAVFVGGLSAGAVLSLRHAQRYPGRARGLALYSTTLRYDGWTIPKLSFLLPLILKTPYFGKRYRFEEAFPYGIMDDKLRGRILAQMQSGDAAAAGFTATPGASLKQLWGLVAAVKRDLPSIKTPTLIVHAGNDDIASARSNALYVRDHIGGPTELLLLDRSYHMVTIDQERNVVGDATARFAWNLLSDAERERLAAVAREPVPAAPETSAQTPDAAAPSPASSVAEGMEKAAEGAGR
;
A
#
# COMPACT_ATOMS: atom_id res chain seq x y z
N ILE A 1 14.44 -10.72 -5.37
CA ILE A 1 13.68 -10.45 -4.12
C ILE A 1 13.90 -11.64 -3.22
N THR A 2 14.49 -11.40 -2.07
CA THR A 2 14.83 -12.42 -1.07
C THR A 2 13.82 -12.48 0.08
N THR A 3 12.91 -11.50 0.18
CA THR A 3 11.90 -11.40 1.24
C THR A 3 10.65 -12.22 0.91
N CYS A 4 10.09 -12.88 1.91
CA CYS A 4 8.83 -13.61 1.83
C CYS A 4 7.71 -12.87 2.58
N TRP A 5 6.48 -13.30 2.43
CA TRP A 5 5.34 -12.64 3.08
C TRP A 5 5.38 -12.69 4.61
N SER A 6 6.09 -13.65 5.20
CA SER A 6 6.33 -13.69 6.65
C SER A 6 7.27 -12.57 7.11
N ASP A 7 8.22 -12.15 6.27
CA ASP A 7 9.09 -11.02 6.57
C ASP A 7 8.30 -9.71 6.51
N TRP A 8 7.38 -9.57 5.54
CA TRP A 8 6.48 -8.42 5.46
C TRP A 8 5.57 -8.34 6.70
N SER A 9 5.02 -9.49 7.15
CA SER A 9 4.22 -9.54 8.37
C SER A 9 5.03 -9.13 9.59
N ARG A 10 6.29 -9.57 9.69
CA ARG A 10 7.19 -9.20 10.79
C ARG A 10 7.47 -7.70 10.80
N SER A 11 7.69 -7.08 9.64
CA SER A 11 7.87 -5.61 9.59
C SER A 11 6.68 -4.84 10.15
N VAL A 12 5.45 -5.34 9.92
CA VAL A 12 4.23 -4.73 10.51
C VAL A 12 4.21 -4.95 12.02
N GLU A 13 4.59 -6.15 12.49
CA GLU A 13 4.66 -6.49 13.91
C GLU A 13 5.69 -5.61 14.65
N ASP A 14 6.90 -5.47 14.09
CA ASP A 14 7.97 -4.64 14.66
C ASP A 14 7.56 -3.16 14.76
N ALA A 15 6.91 -2.64 13.71
CA ALA A 15 6.39 -1.27 13.71
C ALA A 15 5.24 -1.09 14.72
N PHE A 16 4.34 -2.06 14.82
CA PHE A 16 3.27 -2.05 15.81
C PHE A 16 3.82 -2.06 17.23
N ASP A 17 4.80 -2.94 17.52
CA ASP A 17 5.42 -3.06 18.82
C ASP A 17 6.13 -1.76 19.23
N ALA A 18 6.85 -1.13 18.32
CA ALA A 18 7.49 0.15 18.55
C ALA A 18 6.48 1.26 18.89
N LEU A 19 5.38 1.37 18.14
CA LEU A 19 4.33 2.36 18.39
C LEU A 19 3.59 2.09 19.71
N SER A 20 3.31 0.84 20.03
CA SER A 20 2.57 0.44 21.23
C SER A 20 3.28 0.78 22.53
N GLN A 21 4.59 1.05 22.50
CA GLN A 21 5.34 1.50 23.67
C GLN A 21 5.05 2.97 24.04
N HIS A 22 4.52 3.74 23.10
CA HIS A 22 4.35 5.19 23.22
C HIS A 22 2.92 5.67 23.04
N MET A 23 2.01 4.79 22.57
CA MET A 23 0.64 5.14 22.23
C MET A 23 -0.37 4.34 23.03
N ASP A 24 -1.40 5.00 23.55
CA ASP A 24 -2.51 4.36 24.28
C ASP A 24 -3.40 3.49 23.36
N ALA A 25 -3.51 3.87 22.09
CA ALA A 25 -4.28 3.16 21.08
C ALA A 25 -3.55 3.15 19.75
N VAL A 26 -3.40 1.97 19.15
CA VAL A 26 -2.79 1.78 17.83
C VAL A 26 -3.82 1.16 16.88
N PHE A 27 -4.00 1.81 15.73
CA PHE A 27 -4.79 1.32 14.61
C PHE A 27 -3.85 0.76 13.55
N VAL A 28 -4.28 -0.30 12.88
CA VAL A 28 -3.50 -0.90 11.80
C VAL A 28 -4.29 -0.77 10.50
N GLY A 29 -3.66 -0.24 9.48
CA GLY A 29 -4.32 -0.03 8.20
C GLY A 29 -3.37 -0.18 7.03
N GLY A 30 -3.95 -0.30 5.84
CA GLY A 30 -3.15 -0.37 4.62
C GLY A 30 -3.97 -0.43 3.36
N LEU A 31 -3.31 -0.10 2.24
CA LEU A 31 -3.87 -0.15 0.90
C LEU A 31 -3.49 -1.48 0.24
N SER A 32 -4.43 -2.10 -0.47
CA SER A 32 -4.17 -3.28 -1.32
C SER A 32 -3.55 -4.46 -0.54
N ALA A 33 -2.31 -4.83 -0.82
CA ALA A 33 -1.54 -5.83 -0.07
C ALA A 33 -1.32 -5.43 1.39
N GLY A 34 -1.20 -4.12 1.68
CA GLY A 34 -1.12 -3.59 3.04
C GLY A 34 -2.37 -3.88 3.86
N ALA A 35 -3.56 -3.85 3.24
CA ALA A 35 -4.80 -4.26 3.89
C ALA A 35 -4.79 -5.75 4.26
N VAL A 36 -4.22 -6.61 3.41
CA VAL A 36 -4.08 -8.04 3.70
C VAL A 36 -3.09 -8.28 4.84
N LEU A 37 -2.01 -7.49 4.91
CA LEU A 37 -1.06 -7.53 6.04
C LEU A 37 -1.71 -7.07 7.34
N SER A 38 -2.58 -6.04 7.30
CA SER A 38 -3.35 -5.58 8.46
C SER A 38 -4.28 -6.68 9.01
N LEU A 39 -4.98 -7.39 8.11
CA LEU A 39 -5.78 -8.56 8.48
C LEU A 39 -4.91 -9.67 9.11
N ARG A 40 -3.72 -9.92 8.54
CA ARG A 40 -2.79 -10.92 9.07
C ARG A 40 -2.29 -10.55 10.46
N HIS A 41 -1.99 -9.27 10.70
CA HIS A 41 -1.60 -8.78 12.02
C HIS A 41 -2.70 -9.05 13.06
N ALA A 42 -3.95 -8.71 12.74
CA ALA A 42 -5.09 -8.92 13.64
C ALA A 42 -5.36 -10.41 13.94
N GLN A 43 -5.10 -11.31 12.99
CA GLN A 43 -5.18 -12.76 13.21
C GLN A 43 -4.12 -13.27 14.19
N ARG A 44 -2.89 -12.76 14.03
CA ARG A 44 -1.77 -13.22 14.88
C ARG A 44 -1.81 -12.64 16.28
N TYR A 45 -2.35 -11.46 16.43
CA TYR A 45 -2.38 -10.68 17.67
C TYR A 45 -3.79 -10.17 17.97
N PRO A 46 -4.74 -11.07 18.30
CA PRO A 46 -6.11 -10.68 18.59
C PRO A 46 -6.17 -9.64 19.71
N GLY A 47 -6.95 -8.57 19.50
CA GLY A 47 -7.19 -7.55 20.51
C GLY A 47 -6.07 -6.54 20.73
N ARG A 48 -4.92 -6.66 20.06
CA ARG A 48 -3.83 -5.67 20.21
C ARG A 48 -4.13 -4.39 19.43
N ALA A 49 -4.58 -4.48 18.18
CA ALA A 49 -5.01 -3.31 17.42
C ALA A 49 -6.38 -2.84 17.88
N ARG A 50 -6.55 -1.53 18.09
CA ARG A 50 -7.82 -0.90 18.46
C ARG A 50 -8.86 -1.02 17.34
N GLY A 51 -8.42 -0.92 16.09
CA GLY A 51 -9.24 -1.05 14.89
C GLY A 51 -8.38 -1.28 13.65
N LEU A 52 -9.04 -1.75 12.59
CA LEU A 52 -8.42 -1.93 11.28
C LEU A 52 -9.00 -0.95 10.27
N ALA A 53 -8.16 -0.37 9.40
CA ALA A 53 -8.58 0.45 8.28
C ALA A 53 -8.06 -0.18 6.97
N LEU A 54 -8.95 -0.80 6.21
CA LEU A 54 -8.63 -1.58 5.02
C LEU A 54 -9.05 -0.81 3.77
N TYR A 55 -8.07 -0.42 2.96
CA TYR A 55 -8.29 0.33 1.72
C TYR A 55 -8.03 -0.57 0.53
N SER A 56 -9.00 -0.70 -0.37
CA SER A 56 -8.91 -1.50 -1.60
C SER A 56 -8.25 -2.87 -1.37
N THR A 57 -8.73 -3.60 -0.35
CA THR A 57 -8.18 -4.91 0.03
C THR A 57 -8.08 -5.82 -1.19
N THR A 58 -6.90 -6.41 -1.45
CA THR A 58 -6.70 -7.27 -2.62
C THR A 58 -6.49 -8.73 -2.22
N LEU A 59 -7.58 -9.45 -2.10
CA LEU A 59 -7.60 -10.92 -1.94
C LEU A 59 -7.60 -11.64 -3.29
N ARG A 60 -8.01 -10.93 -4.35
CA ARG A 60 -8.08 -11.44 -5.71
C ARG A 60 -7.89 -10.30 -6.71
N TYR A 61 -7.06 -10.54 -7.70
CA TYR A 61 -6.90 -9.68 -8.87
C TYR A 61 -7.98 -10.04 -9.90
N ASP A 62 -9.09 -9.32 -9.91
CA ASP A 62 -10.25 -9.56 -10.78
C ASP A 62 -11.00 -8.26 -11.15
N GLY A 63 -10.31 -7.12 -11.07
CA GLY A 63 -10.80 -5.85 -11.58
C GLY A 63 -10.94 -5.87 -13.11
N TRP A 64 -11.57 -4.85 -13.66
CA TRP A 64 -11.93 -4.84 -15.09
C TRP A 64 -10.72 -4.67 -16.03
N THR A 65 -9.56 -4.21 -15.55
CA THR A 65 -8.30 -4.20 -16.33
C THR A 65 -7.58 -5.54 -16.33
N ILE A 66 -7.94 -6.44 -15.42
CA ILE A 66 -7.24 -7.72 -15.26
C ILE A 66 -7.70 -8.71 -16.33
N PRO A 67 -6.80 -9.29 -17.13
CA PRO A 67 -7.16 -10.27 -18.15
C PRO A 67 -7.93 -11.45 -17.56
N LYS A 68 -9.00 -11.88 -18.22
CA LYS A 68 -9.86 -12.99 -17.76
C LYS A 68 -9.09 -14.30 -17.51
N LEU A 69 -8.00 -14.53 -18.22
CA LEU A 69 -7.13 -15.70 -18.05
C LEU A 69 -6.13 -15.59 -16.88
N SER A 70 -6.11 -14.48 -16.15
CA SER A 70 -5.20 -14.27 -15.01
C SER A 70 -5.36 -15.32 -13.91
N PHE A 71 -6.51 -16.02 -13.83
CA PHE A 71 -6.70 -17.12 -12.90
C PHE A 71 -5.74 -18.30 -13.14
N LEU A 72 -5.12 -18.40 -14.33
CA LEU A 72 -4.10 -19.39 -14.64
C LEU A 72 -2.68 -19.00 -14.14
N LEU A 73 -2.45 -17.72 -13.80
CA LEU A 73 -1.16 -17.24 -13.33
C LEU A 73 -0.59 -18.02 -12.14
N PRO A 74 -1.37 -18.44 -11.12
CA PRO A 74 -0.84 -19.25 -10.03
C PRO A 74 -0.24 -20.58 -10.50
N LEU A 75 -0.78 -21.18 -11.56
CA LEU A 75 -0.26 -22.41 -12.14
C LEU A 75 1.01 -22.14 -12.94
N ILE A 76 1.03 -21.09 -13.76
CA ILE A 76 2.18 -20.69 -14.58
C ILE A 76 3.36 -20.31 -13.68
N LEU A 77 3.16 -19.54 -12.63
CA LEU A 77 4.21 -19.09 -11.70
C LEU A 77 4.72 -20.20 -10.77
N LYS A 78 4.10 -21.37 -10.72
CA LYS A 78 4.67 -22.55 -10.04
C LYS A 78 5.90 -23.09 -10.77
N THR A 79 6.02 -22.87 -12.09
CA THR A 79 7.17 -23.33 -12.84
C THR A 79 8.41 -22.50 -12.51
N PRO A 80 9.59 -23.13 -12.31
CA PRO A 80 10.79 -22.39 -11.87
C PRO A 80 11.26 -21.33 -12.87
N TYR A 81 10.99 -21.55 -14.15
CA TYR A 81 11.42 -20.65 -15.23
C TYR A 81 10.59 -19.37 -15.27
N PHE A 82 9.26 -19.48 -15.28
CA PHE A 82 8.38 -18.31 -15.38
C PHE A 82 8.29 -17.56 -14.05
N GLY A 83 8.27 -18.24 -12.90
CA GLY A 83 8.17 -17.61 -11.60
C GLY A 83 9.30 -16.63 -11.26
N LYS A 84 10.51 -16.82 -11.83
CA LYS A 84 11.66 -15.94 -11.62
C LYS A 84 11.73 -14.77 -12.62
N ARG A 85 11.20 -14.94 -13.82
CA ARG A 85 11.35 -13.98 -14.94
C ARG A 85 10.10 -13.16 -15.22
N TYR A 86 8.94 -13.62 -14.80
CA TYR A 86 7.70 -12.92 -15.06
C TYR A 86 7.63 -11.62 -14.26
N ARG A 87 7.27 -10.54 -14.96
CA ARG A 87 6.93 -9.26 -14.36
C ARG A 87 5.51 -8.92 -14.75
N PHE A 88 4.73 -8.54 -13.78
CA PHE A 88 3.36 -8.08 -13.99
C PHE A 88 3.40 -6.56 -14.16
N GLU A 89 3.22 -6.09 -15.39
CA GLU A 89 3.16 -4.67 -15.70
C GLU A 89 1.79 -4.13 -15.29
N GLU A 90 1.79 -2.96 -14.66
CA GLU A 90 0.54 -2.28 -14.34
C GLU A 90 -0.10 -1.73 -15.62
N ALA A 91 -1.42 -1.94 -15.75
CA ALA A 91 -2.18 -1.48 -16.91
C ALA A 91 -2.85 -0.13 -16.64
N PHE A 92 -3.01 0.66 -17.69
CA PHE A 92 -3.87 1.85 -17.64
C PHE A 92 -5.27 1.46 -17.11
N PRO A 93 -5.85 2.20 -16.17
CA PRO A 93 -5.54 3.53 -15.65
C PRO A 93 -4.68 3.56 -14.37
N TYR A 94 -3.95 2.51 -14.03
CA TYR A 94 -3.04 2.44 -12.87
C TYR A 94 -3.71 2.66 -11.52
N GLY A 95 -4.95 2.27 -11.38
CA GLY A 95 -5.70 2.43 -10.15
C GLY A 95 -6.17 3.86 -9.85
N ILE A 96 -6.07 4.81 -10.79
CA ILE A 96 -6.34 6.24 -10.55
C ILE A 96 -7.34 6.75 -11.56
N MET A 97 -8.49 7.25 -11.06
CA MET A 97 -9.54 7.84 -11.90
C MET A 97 -9.22 9.29 -12.30
N ASP A 98 -8.60 10.08 -11.42
CA ASP A 98 -8.21 11.46 -11.68
C ASP A 98 -7.13 11.54 -12.77
N ASP A 99 -7.48 12.05 -13.95
CA ASP A 99 -6.59 12.16 -15.10
C ASP A 99 -5.36 13.04 -14.83
N LYS A 100 -5.52 14.13 -14.08
CA LYS A 100 -4.43 15.06 -13.77
C LYS A 100 -3.45 14.44 -12.79
N LEU A 101 -3.96 13.78 -11.76
CA LEU A 101 -3.14 13.07 -10.79
C LEU A 101 -2.40 11.92 -11.47
N ARG A 102 -3.10 11.12 -12.27
CA ARG A 102 -2.51 10.01 -13.03
C ARG A 102 -1.38 10.49 -13.94
N GLY A 103 -1.58 11.59 -14.68
CA GLY A 103 -0.55 12.16 -15.53
C GLY A 103 0.71 12.57 -14.77
N ARG A 104 0.57 13.18 -13.58
CA ARG A 104 1.70 13.53 -12.71
C ARG A 104 2.47 12.31 -12.21
N ILE A 105 1.75 11.29 -11.74
CA ILE A 105 2.36 10.06 -11.24
C ILE A 105 3.10 9.32 -12.36
N LEU A 106 2.52 9.23 -13.56
CA LEU A 106 3.20 8.64 -14.72
C LEU A 106 4.48 9.38 -15.10
N ALA A 107 4.47 10.72 -15.07
CA ALA A 107 5.67 11.51 -15.32
C ALA A 107 6.77 11.23 -14.27
N GLN A 108 6.42 11.08 -13.00
CA GLN A 108 7.36 10.68 -11.95
C GLN A 108 7.89 9.26 -12.12
N MET A 109 7.04 8.30 -12.48
CA MET A 109 7.47 6.92 -12.78
C MET A 109 8.48 6.88 -13.94
N GLN A 110 8.31 7.71 -14.95
CA GLN A 110 9.21 7.80 -16.11
C GLN A 110 10.53 8.53 -15.80
N SER A 111 10.57 9.41 -14.80
CA SER A 111 11.80 10.10 -14.38
C SER A 111 12.81 9.19 -13.65
N GLY A 112 12.44 7.94 -13.37
CA GLY A 112 13.31 6.95 -12.72
C GLY A 112 13.35 7.05 -11.20
N ASP A 113 12.60 7.96 -10.58
CA ASP A 113 12.46 8.04 -9.12
C ASP A 113 11.41 7.02 -8.62
N ALA A 114 11.83 5.76 -8.58
CA ALA A 114 10.99 4.65 -8.09
C ALA A 114 10.61 4.79 -6.60
N ALA A 115 11.33 5.61 -5.83
CA ALA A 115 11.01 5.87 -4.43
C ALA A 115 9.78 6.78 -4.28
N ALA A 116 9.59 7.71 -5.23
CA ALA A 116 8.47 8.65 -5.20
C ALA A 116 7.19 8.11 -5.86
N ALA A 117 7.31 7.24 -6.88
CA ALA A 117 6.18 6.83 -7.71
C ALA A 117 5.92 5.32 -7.77
N GLY A 118 6.75 4.50 -7.11
CA GLY A 118 6.65 3.03 -7.15
C GLY A 118 7.29 2.40 -8.40
N PHE A 119 7.16 1.09 -8.52
CA PHE A 119 7.68 0.33 -9.64
C PHE A 119 6.61 0.16 -10.72
N THR A 120 7.01 0.24 -11.98
CA THR A 120 6.14 0.01 -13.15
C THR A 120 5.70 -1.44 -13.32
N ALA A 121 6.33 -2.37 -12.61
CA ALA A 121 6.03 -3.79 -12.72
C ALA A 121 6.29 -4.56 -11.43
N THR A 122 5.36 -5.42 -11.05
CA THR A 122 5.47 -6.32 -9.91
C THR A 122 6.11 -7.64 -10.31
N PRO A 123 7.23 -8.07 -9.66
CA PRO A 123 7.83 -9.37 -9.93
C PRO A 123 6.88 -10.53 -9.59
N GLY A 124 6.83 -11.56 -10.44
CA GLY A 124 5.99 -12.74 -10.21
C GLY A 124 6.29 -13.47 -8.88
N ALA A 125 7.53 -13.39 -8.40
CA ALA A 125 7.91 -13.90 -7.09
C ALA A 125 7.16 -13.18 -5.94
N SER A 126 7.02 -11.85 -6.02
CA SER A 126 6.26 -11.04 -5.04
C SER A 126 4.78 -11.39 -5.10
N LEU A 127 4.23 -11.55 -6.30
CA LEU A 127 2.83 -11.95 -6.49
C LEU A 127 2.55 -13.33 -5.87
N LYS A 128 3.47 -14.29 -6.04
CA LYS A 128 3.39 -15.60 -5.39
C LYS A 128 3.39 -15.50 -3.88
N GLN A 129 4.22 -14.61 -3.30
CA GLN A 129 4.23 -14.36 -1.85
C GLN A 129 2.90 -13.75 -1.38
N LEU A 130 2.35 -12.79 -2.12
CA LEU A 130 1.05 -12.21 -1.80
C LEU A 130 -0.07 -13.27 -1.80
N TRP A 131 -0.10 -14.19 -2.76
CA TRP A 131 -1.07 -15.29 -2.75
C TRP A 131 -0.92 -16.22 -1.54
N GLY A 132 0.32 -16.47 -1.08
CA GLY A 132 0.57 -17.19 0.18
C GLY A 132 -0.01 -16.47 1.39
N LEU A 133 0.20 -15.18 1.48
CA LEU A 133 -0.38 -14.32 2.51
C LEU A 133 -1.92 -14.33 2.46
N VAL A 134 -2.51 -14.13 1.28
CA VAL A 134 -3.96 -14.17 1.07
C VAL A 134 -4.55 -15.51 1.49
N ALA A 135 -3.91 -16.63 1.13
CA ALA A 135 -4.37 -17.95 1.52
C ALA A 135 -4.33 -18.14 3.06
N ALA A 136 -3.30 -17.63 3.73
CA ALA A 136 -3.20 -17.65 5.18
C ALA A 136 -4.30 -16.81 5.84
N VAL A 137 -4.57 -15.61 5.32
CA VAL A 137 -5.63 -14.71 5.82
C VAL A 137 -7.02 -15.31 5.61
N LYS A 138 -7.33 -15.79 4.42
CA LYS A 138 -8.67 -16.35 4.10
C LYS A 138 -9.04 -17.56 4.96
N ARG A 139 -8.06 -18.38 5.33
CA ARG A 139 -8.29 -19.59 6.14
C ARG A 139 -8.93 -19.29 7.48
N ASP A 140 -8.57 -18.16 8.08
CA ASP A 140 -8.94 -17.83 9.45
C ASP A 140 -9.52 -16.44 9.60
N LEU A 141 -10.13 -15.92 8.54
CA LEU A 141 -10.76 -14.58 8.52
C LEU A 141 -11.84 -14.43 9.61
N PRO A 142 -12.68 -15.44 9.92
CA PRO A 142 -13.67 -15.35 10.99
C PRO A 142 -13.09 -15.19 12.40
N SER A 143 -11.80 -15.48 12.62
CA SER A 143 -11.15 -15.29 13.93
C SER A 143 -10.91 -13.83 14.27
N ILE A 144 -10.85 -12.94 13.29
CA ILE A 144 -10.64 -11.51 13.49
C ILE A 144 -11.89 -10.89 14.09
N LYS A 145 -11.77 -10.39 15.33
CA LYS A 145 -12.86 -9.72 16.07
C LYS A 145 -12.65 -8.21 16.17
N THR A 146 -11.53 -7.71 15.70
CA THR A 146 -11.18 -6.30 15.72
C THR A 146 -12.15 -5.50 14.86
N PRO A 147 -12.73 -4.39 15.36
CA PRO A 147 -13.55 -3.48 14.56
C PRO A 147 -12.81 -3.05 13.30
N THR A 148 -13.49 -3.08 12.16
CA THR A 148 -12.84 -2.92 10.86
C THR A 148 -13.60 -1.94 9.97
N LEU A 149 -12.92 -0.88 9.51
CA LEU A 149 -13.36 -0.03 8.41
C LEU A 149 -12.88 -0.63 7.10
N ILE A 150 -13.78 -0.82 6.17
CA ILE A 150 -13.50 -1.32 4.81
C ILE A 150 -13.86 -0.20 3.84
N VAL A 151 -12.87 0.32 3.12
CA VAL A 151 -13.05 1.33 2.06
C VAL A 151 -12.63 0.73 0.74
N HIS A 152 -13.48 0.83 -0.28
CA HIS A 152 -13.22 0.24 -1.59
C HIS A 152 -13.90 1.03 -2.71
N ALA A 153 -13.27 1.10 -3.87
CA ALA A 153 -13.93 1.68 -5.04
C ALA A 153 -14.97 0.71 -5.61
N GLY A 154 -16.17 1.20 -5.88
CA GLY A 154 -17.22 0.37 -6.51
C GLY A 154 -16.81 -0.13 -7.89
N ASN A 155 -16.05 0.68 -8.62
CA ASN A 155 -15.51 0.35 -9.96
C ASN A 155 -13.99 0.19 -9.94
N ASP A 156 -13.47 -0.58 -8.99
CA ASP A 156 -12.04 -0.86 -8.86
C ASP A 156 -11.51 -1.60 -10.10
N ASP A 157 -10.46 -1.06 -10.71
CA ASP A 157 -9.87 -1.57 -11.95
C ASP A 157 -8.96 -2.79 -11.73
N ILE A 158 -8.48 -3.01 -10.51
CA ILE A 158 -7.51 -4.06 -10.14
C ILE A 158 -8.17 -5.18 -9.33
N ALA A 159 -9.02 -4.84 -8.34
CA ALA A 159 -9.59 -5.76 -7.38
C ALA A 159 -11.08 -5.48 -7.19
N SER A 160 -11.97 -6.28 -7.77
CA SER A 160 -13.41 -6.03 -7.70
C SER A 160 -13.91 -5.96 -6.25
N ALA A 161 -14.78 -5.00 -5.94
CA ALA A 161 -15.38 -4.87 -4.61
C ALA A 161 -16.04 -6.18 -4.17
N ARG A 162 -16.68 -6.93 -5.09
CA ARG A 162 -17.39 -8.17 -4.80
C ARG A 162 -16.51 -9.27 -4.22
N SER A 163 -15.36 -9.53 -4.85
CA SER A 163 -14.47 -10.63 -4.45
C SER A 163 -13.49 -10.23 -3.35
N ASN A 164 -13.45 -8.97 -2.99
CA ASN A 164 -12.49 -8.38 -2.07
C ASN A 164 -13.17 -7.72 -0.87
N ALA A 165 -13.67 -6.50 -0.97
CA ALA A 165 -14.30 -5.77 0.14
C ALA A 165 -15.53 -6.49 0.71
N LEU A 166 -16.47 -6.87 -0.15
CA LEU A 166 -17.68 -7.58 0.28
C LEU A 166 -17.35 -8.97 0.82
N TYR A 167 -16.38 -9.65 0.23
CA TYR A 167 -15.90 -10.92 0.78
C TYR A 167 -15.34 -10.77 2.19
N VAL A 168 -14.51 -9.76 2.45
CA VAL A 168 -14.00 -9.49 3.80
C VAL A 168 -15.15 -9.20 4.75
N ARG A 169 -16.05 -8.29 4.41
CA ARG A 169 -17.23 -7.93 5.23
C ARG A 169 -18.04 -9.17 5.64
N ASP A 170 -18.28 -10.06 4.69
CA ASP A 170 -19.17 -11.20 4.88
C ASP A 170 -18.53 -12.36 5.67
N HIS A 171 -17.19 -12.36 5.82
CA HIS A 171 -16.46 -13.47 6.44
C HIS A 171 -15.64 -13.07 7.68
N ILE A 172 -15.39 -11.78 7.91
CA ILE A 172 -14.69 -11.34 9.12
C ILE A 172 -15.60 -11.51 10.35
N GLY A 173 -15.03 -11.89 11.48
CA GLY A 173 -15.84 -12.22 12.66
C GLY A 173 -16.16 -11.03 13.58
N GLY A 174 -15.60 -9.86 13.32
CA GLY A 174 -15.81 -8.61 14.07
C GLY A 174 -16.78 -7.65 13.39
N PRO A 175 -17.15 -6.55 14.06
CA PRO A 175 -17.99 -5.51 13.46
C PRO A 175 -17.27 -4.80 12.31
N THR A 176 -18.03 -4.45 11.26
CA THR A 176 -17.50 -3.79 10.07
C THR A 176 -18.29 -2.53 9.72
N GLU A 177 -17.58 -1.49 9.29
CA GLU A 177 -18.12 -0.36 8.54
C GLU A 177 -17.64 -0.48 7.09
N LEU A 178 -18.56 -0.37 6.11
CA LEU A 178 -18.23 -0.44 4.68
C LEU A 178 -18.51 0.89 4.01
N LEU A 179 -17.51 1.43 3.33
CA LEU A 179 -17.62 2.61 2.48
C LEU A 179 -17.24 2.22 1.04
N LEU A 180 -18.20 2.29 0.13
CA LEU A 180 -17.96 2.16 -1.31
C LEU A 180 -17.89 3.54 -1.95
N LEU A 181 -16.89 3.74 -2.80
CA LEU A 181 -16.60 5.00 -3.49
C LEU A 181 -16.99 4.90 -4.96
N ASP A 182 -17.62 5.93 -5.48
CA ASP A 182 -18.15 5.94 -6.85
C ASP A 182 -17.23 6.65 -7.85
N ARG A 183 -16.35 7.54 -7.37
CA ARG A 183 -15.48 8.39 -8.19
C ARG A 183 -14.00 8.17 -7.92
N SER A 184 -13.63 6.92 -7.63
CA SER A 184 -12.26 6.50 -7.41
C SER A 184 -12.05 5.12 -8.02
N TYR A 185 -10.80 4.81 -8.38
CA TYR A 185 -10.35 3.46 -8.71
C TYR A 185 -9.55 2.86 -7.54
N HIS A 186 -8.67 1.93 -7.81
CA HIS A 186 -7.96 1.15 -6.78
C HIS A 186 -7.23 2.00 -5.72
N MET A 187 -6.59 3.10 -6.14
CA MET A 187 -5.76 3.96 -5.29
C MET A 187 -6.59 4.97 -4.47
N VAL A 188 -7.61 4.48 -3.74
CA VAL A 188 -8.63 5.29 -3.05
C VAL A 188 -8.06 6.34 -2.10
N THR A 189 -6.85 6.14 -1.57
CA THR A 189 -6.21 7.05 -0.61
C THR A 189 -5.65 8.32 -1.23
N ILE A 190 -5.49 8.34 -2.56
CA ILE A 190 -4.93 9.50 -3.28
C ILE A 190 -5.85 10.01 -4.40
N ASP A 191 -6.87 9.23 -4.80
CA ASP A 191 -7.76 9.55 -5.90
C ASP A 191 -8.77 10.66 -5.53
N GLN A 192 -9.79 10.86 -6.34
CA GLN A 192 -10.75 11.97 -6.24
C GLN A 192 -11.46 12.05 -4.88
N GLU A 193 -11.74 10.93 -4.25
CA GLU A 193 -12.46 10.87 -2.96
C GLU A 193 -11.55 10.70 -1.74
N ARG A 194 -10.24 10.97 -1.86
CA ARG A 194 -9.28 10.83 -0.75
C ARG A 194 -9.69 11.56 0.54
N ASN A 195 -10.38 12.70 0.43
CA ASN A 195 -10.86 13.42 1.60
C ASN A 195 -12.01 12.65 2.30
N VAL A 196 -12.92 12.06 1.53
CA VAL A 196 -13.99 11.19 2.06
C VAL A 196 -13.38 9.99 2.78
N VAL A 197 -12.33 9.41 2.23
CA VAL A 197 -11.56 8.31 2.86
C VAL A 197 -10.93 8.78 4.16
N GLY A 198 -10.28 9.93 4.16
CA GLY A 198 -9.66 10.54 5.35
C GLY A 198 -10.67 10.79 6.46
N ASP A 199 -11.78 11.44 6.13
CA ASP A 199 -12.87 11.76 7.09
C ASP A 199 -13.50 10.48 7.66
N ALA A 200 -13.75 9.47 6.84
CA ALA A 200 -14.30 8.19 7.27
C ALA A 200 -13.34 7.48 8.22
N THR A 201 -12.03 7.50 7.91
CA THR A 201 -10.99 6.90 8.76
C THR A 201 -10.87 7.61 10.10
N ALA A 202 -10.84 8.94 10.09
CA ALA A 202 -10.76 9.75 11.31
C ALA A 202 -12.00 9.52 12.20
N ARG A 203 -13.20 9.54 11.62
CA ARG A 203 -14.44 9.25 12.34
C ARG A 203 -14.46 7.84 12.93
N PHE A 204 -14.07 6.84 12.15
CA PHE A 204 -13.99 5.45 12.62
C PHE A 204 -13.02 5.33 13.80
N ALA A 205 -11.82 5.88 13.68
CA ALA A 205 -10.85 5.87 14.77
C ALA A 205 -11.38 6.59 16.01
N TRP A 206 -11.94 7.78 15.84
CA TRP A 206 -12.53 8.57 16.92
C TRP A 206 -13.62 7.81 17.68
N ASN A 207 -14.50 7.11 16.98
CA ASN A 207 -15.60 6.34 17.58
C ASN A 207 -15.13 5.17 18.45
N LEU A 208 -13.91 4.66 18.21
CA LEU A 208 -13.31 3.58 18.97
C LEU A 208 -12.47 4.03 20.17
N LEU A 209 -12.29 5.34 20.35
CA LEU A 209 -11.61 5.89 21.51
C LEU A 209 -12.57 5.99 22.70
N SER A 210 -12.04 5.80 23.90
CA SER A 210 -12.73 6.10 25.16
C SER A 210 -12.87 7.62 25.35
N ASP A 211 -13.78 8.04 26.21
CA ASP A 211 -13.99 9.47 26.51
C ASP A 211 -12.71 10.12 27.06
N ALA A 212 -11.97 9.43 27.92
CA ALA A 212 -10.69 9.92 28.44
C ALA A 212 -9.61 10.09 27.35
N GLU A 213 -9.57 9.19 26.35
CA GLU A 213 -8.66 9.32 25.20
C GLU A 213 -9.07 10.52 24.32
N ARG A 214 -10.37 10.70 24.08
CA ARG A 214 -10.90 11.85 23.31
C ARG A 214 -10.59 13.19 24.00
N GLU A 215 -10.77 13.26 25.32
CA GLU A 215 -10.45 14.47 26.10
C GLU A 215 -8.95 14.81 26.00
N ARG A 216 -8.05 13.82 26.13
CA ARG A 216 -6.60 14.02 25.96
C ARG A 216 -6.25 14.54 24.57
N LEU A 217 -6.80 13.94 23.52
CA LEU A 217 -6.57 14.40 22.14
C LEU A 217 -7.10 15.83 21.91
N ALA A 218 -8.27 16.15 22.46
CA ALA A 218 -8.84 17.50 22.38
C ALA A 218 -7.99 18.53 23.14
N ALA A 219 -7.35 18.16 24.23
CA ALA A 219 -6.41 19.01 24.95
C ALA A 219 -5.15 19.31 24.13
N VAL A 220 -4.53 18.27 23.55
CA VAL A 220 -3.35 18.41 22.69
C VAL A 220 -3.67 19.25 21.44
N ALA A 221 -4.85 19.08 20.83
CA ALA A 221 -5.24 19.88 19.66
C ALA A 221 -5.46 21.38 19.97
N ARG A 222 -5.58 21.78 21.23
CA ARG A 222 -5.69 23.18 21.68
C ARG A 222 -4.33 23.82 21.96
N GLU A 223 -3.28 23.01 22.11
CA GLU A 223 -1.94 23.56 22.28
C GLU A 223 -1.49 24.18 20.95
N PRO A 224 -0.92 25.41 20.97
CA PRO A 224 -0.39 26.01 19.76
C PRO A 224 0.72 25.11 19.21
N VAL A 225 0.60 24.75 17.93
CA VAL A 225 1.65 24.02 17.23
C VAL A 225 2.95 24.80 17.40
N PRO A 226 4.00 24.24 18.01
CA PRO A 226 5.28 24.91 18.10
C PRO A 226 5.71 25.30 16.69
N ALA A 227 6.10 26.58 16.50
CA ALA A 227 6.59 27.05 15.21
C ALA A 227 7.66 26.08 14.71
N ALA A 228 7.51 25.63 13.48
CA ALA A 228 8.52 24.78 12.87
C ALA A 228 9.88 25.48 13.04
N PRO A 229 10.95 24.78 13.45
CA PRO A 229 12.27 25.40 13.54
C PRO A 229 12.55 26.03 12.18
N GLU A 230 12.83 27.33 12.18
CA GLU A 230 13.23 28.03 10.97
C GLU A 230 14.45 27.29 10.42
N THR A 231 14.19 26.49 9.38
CA THR A 231 15.26 25.90 8.60
C THR A 231 15.94 27.08 7.95
N SER A 232 17.02 27.55 8.55
CA SER A 232 17.91 28.53 7.92
C SER A 232 18.25 27.96 6.55
N ALA A 233 17.70 28.57 5.51
CA ALA A 233 18.02 28.28 4.14
C ALA A 233 19.50 28.53 3.95
N GLN A 234 20.34 27.53 4.21
CA GLN A 234 21.69 27.52 3.70
C GLN A 234 21.54 27.39 2.18
N THR A 235 21.68 28.50 1.50
CA THR A 235 21.95 28.53 0.07
C THR A 235 23.06 27.52 -0.22
N PRO A 236 22.88 26.53 -1.09
CA PRO A 236 23.99 25.68 -1.48
C PRO A 236 25.02 26.56 -2.19
N ASP A 237 26.20 26.66 -1.59
CA ASP A 237 27.34 27.29 -2.18
C ASP A 237 27.66 26.58 -3.50
N ALA A 238 27.83 27.37 -4.55
CA ALA A 238 28.08 26.87 -5.89
C ALA A 238 29.49 26.24 -5.95
N ALA A 239 29.55 25.12 -6.67
CA ALA A 239 30.75 24.45 -7.16
C ALA A 239 31.30 23.24 -6.37
N ALA A 240 30.71 22.11 -6.61
CA ALA A 240 31.47 20.87 -6.74
C ALA A 240 31.09 20.18 -8.08
N PRO A 241 32.04 19.74 -8.91
CA PRO A 241 31.73 19.16 -10.23
C PRO A 241 31.06 17.79 -10.06
N SER A 242 29.99 17.59 -10.81
CA SER A 242 29.23 16.34 -10.89
C SER A 242 30.10 15.18 -11.39
N PRO A 243 30.01 13.97 -10.80
CA PRO A 243 30.79 12.80 -11.25
C PRO A 243 30.30 12.17 -12.57
N ALA A 244 29.46 12.88 -13.35
CA ALA A 244 28.92 12.37 -14.62
C ALA A 244 29.88 12.53 -15.81
N SER A 245 31.01 13.23 -15.69
CA SER A 245 31.95 13.42 -16.80
C SER A 245 33.00 12.31 -16.98
N SER A 246 33.18 11.42 -16.01
CA SER A 246 34.18 10.35 -16.09
C SER A 246 33.69 9.07 -16.75
N VAL A 247 32.36 8.91 -16.95
CA VAL A 247 31.81 7.69 -17.60
C VAL A 247 31.71 7.86 -19.10
N ALA A 248 31.59 9.09 -19.61
CA ALA A 248 31.53 9.34 -21.07
C ALA A 248 32.89 9.13 -21.78
N GLU A 249 34.01 9.51 -21.13
CA GLU A 249 35.36 9.29 -21.70
C GLU A 249 35.81 7.82 -21.72
N GLY A 250 35.25 6.97 -20.84
CA GLY A 250 35.54 5.53 -20.82
C GLY A 250 34.84 4.73 -21.91
N MET A 251 33.72 5.22 -22.44
CA MET A 251 32.96 4.50 -23.49
C MET A 251 33.48 4.84 -24.91
N GLU A 252 34.07 6.00 -25.12
CA GLU A 252 34.60 6.39 -26.43
C GLU A 252 35.91 5.66 -26.78
N LYS A 253 36.75 5.34 -25.77
CA LYS A 253 37.98 4.56 -25.93
C LYS A 253 37.73 3.05 -26.14
N ALA A 254 36.58 2.52 -25.77
CA ALA A 254 36.24 1.11 -25.99
C ALA A 254 35.68 0.84 -27.39
N ALA A 255 35.20 1.85 -28.09
CA ALA A 255 34.67 1.72 -29.45
C ALA A 255 35.78 1.76 -30.55
N GLU A 256 36.95 2.35 -30.28
CA GLU A 256 38.07 2.41 -31.23
C GLU A 256 39.00 1.20 -31.21
N GLY A 257 38.86 0.30 -30.21
CA GLY A 257 39.72 -0.90 -30.09
C GLY A 257 39.20 -2.19 -30.74
N ALA A 258 37.99 -2.19 -31.31
CA ALA A 258 37.38 -3.41 -31.87
C ALA A 258 37.37 -3.49 -33.43
N GLY A 259 38.21 -2.71 -34.08
CA GLY A 259 38.34 -2.70 -35.54
C GLY A 259 39.78 -2.87 -36.04
N ARG A 260 40.41 -4.01 -35.76
CA ARG A 260 41.55 -4.54 -36.51
C ARG A 260 41.60 -6.04 -36.38
#